data_b35135c544c3583689fb3a653ee90419
#
_entry.id   b35135c544c3583689fb3a653ee90419
#
_cell.length_a   1.000
_cell.length_b   1.000
_cell.length_c   1.000
_cell.angle_alpha   90.00
_cell.angle_beta   90.00
_cell.angle_gamma   90.00
#
_symmetry.space_group_name_H-M   'P 1'
#
loop_
_entity.id
_entity.type
_entity.pdbx_description
1 polymer ?
#
loop_
_entity_poly.entity_id
_entity_poly.type
_entity_poly.pdbx_seq_one_letter_code
_entity_poly.pdbx_strand_id
1 'polypeptide(L)'
;MPISLHEEDKAFITNNGINAGETSARLGVVGSPAIAEEVMVARDCMLALRSGAAVVIQHISSGNSRRACPHSEKLGADIHAEATPHHFTLTEEALLEHGTLAKMNPPLRTEKDRQEIIQGLKDGTIDLIAHRPRIHTVLKKIPASHRSPSGIT
;
A
#
# COMPACT_ATOMS: atom_id res chain seq x y z
N MET A 1 11.16 19.13 9.37
CA MET A 1 10.69 17.78 9.79
C MET A 1 9.72 17.30 8.71
N PRO A 2 9.91 16.14 8.09
CA PRO A 2 9.03 15.64 7.05
C PRO A 2 7.66 15.26 7.60
N ILE A 3 6.64 15.37 6.76
CA ILE A 3 5.27 14.93 7.02
C ILE A 3 5.14 13.52 6.49
N SER A 4 4.74 12.57 7.33
CA SER A 4 4.57 11.16 6.94
C SER A 4 3.09 10.85 6.76
N LEU A 5 2.70 10.38 5.57
CA LEU A 5 1.32 10.27 5.14
C LEU A 5 0.92 8.82 4.86
N HIS A 6 -0.25 8.44 5.35
CA HIS A 6 -0.93 7.18 5.01
C HIS A 6 -1.96 7.46 3.93
N GLU A 7 -1.69 6.95 2.74
CA GLU A 7 -2.44 7.30 1.55
C GLU A 7 -3.64 6.36 1.35
N GLU A 8 -4.78 6.81 1.83
CA GLU A 8 -6.01 6.02 1.76
C GLU A 8 -7.24 6.94 1.63
N ASP A 9 -7.84 7.01 0.44
CA ASP A 9 -9.12 7.67 0.26
C ASP A 9 -10.27 6.73 0.60
N LYS A 10 -10.90 7.00 1.74
CA LYS A 10 -12.01 6.19 2.27
C LYS A 10 -13.26 6.19 1.39
N ALA A 11 -13.40 7.16 0.48
CA ALA A 11 -14.52 7.19 -0.46
C ALA A 11 -14.53 6.00 -1.43
N PHE A 12 -13.35 5.42 -1.72
CA PHE A 12 -13.21 4.25 -2.58
C PHE A 12 -13.22 2.91 -1.83
N ILE A 13 -13.20 2.92 -0.49
CA ILE A 13 -12.97 1.70 0.29
C ILE A 13 -14.27 1.18 0.89
N THR A 14 -14.62 -0.04 0.49
CA THR A 14 -15.77 -0.78 1.08
C THR A 14 -15.30 -1.85 2.04
N ASN A 15 -14.18 -2.53 1.74
CA ASN A 15 -13.61 -3.59 2.57
C ASN A 15 -12.09 -3.46 2.60
N ASN A 16 -11.58 -2.95 3.70
CA ASN A 16 -10.15 -2.70 3.85
C ASN A 16 -9.32 -3.99 4.02
N GLY A 17 -8.09 -3.97 3.49
CA GLY A 17 -7.10 -5.03 3.69
C GLY A 17 -7.20 -6.19 2.70
N ILE A 18 -8.04 -6.11 1.66
CA ILE A 18 -8.14 -7.05 0.54
C ILE A 18 -8.10 -6.23 -0.75
N ASN A 19 -7.26 -6.59 -1.71
CA ASN A 19 -7.20 -5.91 -3.01
C ASN A 19 -8.49 -6.17 -3.81
N ALA A 20 -8.99 -5.13 -4.48
CA ALA A 20 -10.06 -5.29 -5.47
C ALA A 20 -9.46 -5.84 -6.77
N GLY A 21 -9.64 -7.11 -7.02
CA GLY A 21 -9.05 -7.82 -8.16
C GLY A 21 -9.59 -9.24 -8.29
N GLU A 22 -8.83 -10.08 -8.99
CA GLU A 22 -9.22 -11.46 -9.24
C GLU A 22 -9.36 -12.27 -7.95
N THR A 23 -8.45 -12.08 -7.00
CA THR A 23 -8.47 -12.81 -5.73
C THR A 23 -9.70 -12.47 -4.90
N SER A 24 -10.08 -11.19 -4.78
CA SER A 24 -11.29 -10.79 -4.07
C SER A 24 -12.56 -11.34 -4.74
N ALA A 25 -12.61 -11.36 -6.07
CA ALA A 25 -13.70 -11.94 -6.83
C ALA A 25 -13.82 -13.46 -6.58
N ARG A 26 -12.71 -14.19 -6.58
CA ARG A 26 -12.67 -15.62 -6.25
C ARG A 26 -13.13 -15.92 -4.82
N LEU A 27 -12.84 -15.04 -3.89
CA LEU A 27 -13.27 -15.13 -2.50
C LEU A 27 -14.73 -14.68 -2.27
N GLY A 28 -15.37 -14.12 -3.29
CA GLY A 28 -16.73 -13.58 -3.18
C GLY A 28 -16.84 -12.36 -2.27
N VAL A 29 -15.76 -11.58 -2.13
CA VAL A 29 -15.72 -10.38 -1.27
C VAL A 29 -15.37 -9.14 -2.08
N VAL A 30 -15.88 -8.00 -1.63
CA VAL A 30 -15.49 -6.70 -2.20
C VAL A 30 -14.11 -6.34 -1.68
N GLY A 31 -13.22 -5.89 -2.56
CA GLY A 31 -11.87 -5.46 -2.23
C GLY A 31 -11.72 -3.93 -2.22
N SER A 32 -10.57 -3.46 -1.76
CA SER A 32 -10.12 -2.07 -1.81
C SER A 32 -9.33 -1.82 -3.10
N PRO A 33 -9.80 -0.96 -4.01
CA PRO A 33 -9.13 -0.71 -5.28
C PRO A 33 -7.83 0.09 -5.06
N ALA A 34 -6.84 -0.12 -5.93
CA ALA A 34 -5.57 0.58 -5.86
C ALA A 34 -5.72 2.10 -6.01
N ILE A 35 -6.74 2.55 -6.75
CA ILE A 35 -7.02 3.97 -6.94
C ILE A 35 -7.21 4.74 -5.63
N ALA A 36 -7.66 4.07 -4.54
CA ALA A 36 -7.81 4.68 -3.22
C ALA A 36 -6.47 5.20 -2.66
N GLU A 37 -5.36 4.54 -2.97
CA GLU A 37 -4.00 4.97 -2.66
C GLU A 37 -3.48 5.95 -3.70
N GLU A 38 -3.63 5.62 -4.98
CA GLU A 38 -3.02 6.32 -6.11
C GLU A 38 -3.43 7.79 -6.20
N VAL A 39 -4.71 8.11 -5.99
CA VAL A 39 -5.20 9.50 -6.03
C VAL A 39 -4.64 10.33 -4.89
N MET A 40 -4.48 9.74 -3.71
CA MET A 40 -3.91 10.42 -2.54
C MET A 40 -2.42 10.69 -2.75
N VAL A 41 -1.67 9.70 -3.22
CA VAL A 41 -0.25 9.86 -3.57
C VAL A 41 -0.08 10.98 -4.61
N ALA A 42 -0.85 10.94 -5.70
CA ALA A 42 -0.76 11.98 -6.73
C ALA A 42 -1.11 13.37 -6.20
N ARG A 43 -2.16 13.49 -5.38
CA ARG A 43 -2.55 14.75 -4.73
C ARG A 43 -1.43 15.28 -3.84
N ASP A 44 -0.86 14.43 -2.99
CA ASP A 44 0.08 14.87 -1.96
C ASP A 44 1.47 15.13 -2.55
N CYS A 45 1.83 14.45 -3.65
CA CYS A 45 2.96 14.82 -4.48
C CYS A 45 2.82 16.26 -5.03
N MET A 46 1.65 16.62 -5.53
CA MET A 46 1.39 17.98 -6.03
C MET A 46 1.35 19.03 -4.90
N LEU A 47 0.82 18.66 -3.73
CA LEU A 47 0.82 19.54 -2.57
C LEU A 47 2.23 19.75 -2.03
N ALA A 48 3.08 18.72 -1.98
CA ALA A 48 4.49 18.83 -1.62
C ALA A 48 5.23 19.80 -2.57
N LEU A 49 5.06 19.61 -3.88
CA LEU A 49 5.62 20.49 -4.90
C LEU A 49 5.20 21.95 -4.69
N ARG A 50 3.93 22.20 -4.40
CA ARG A 50 3.38 23.56 -4.26
C ARG A 50 3.78 24.24 -2.96
N SER A 51 3.88 23.47 -1.87
CA SER A 51 4.17 23.99 -0.53
C SER A 51 5.66 24.03 -0.18
N GLY A 52 6.48 23.25 -0.88
CA GLY A 52 7.89 23.00 -0.52
C GLY A 52 8.05 22.14 0.75
N ALA A 53 7.00 21.43 1.17
CA ALA A 53 7.07 20.54 2.32
C ALA A 53 7.78 19.23 1.95
N ALA A 54 8.65 18.74 2.86
CA ALA A 54 9.18 17.38 2.78
C ALA A 54 8.10 16.37 3.18
N VAL A 55 7.83 15.38 2.31
CA VAL A 55 6.77 14.38 2.49
C VAL A 55 7.33 12.97 2.41
N VAL A 56 6.90 12.10 3.30
CA VAL A 56 7.15 10.65 3.24
C VAL A 56 5.82 9.96 2.93
N ILE A 57 5.73 9.34 1.77
CA ILE A 57 4.62 8.46 1.38
C ILE A 57 4.86 7.08 2.02
N GLN A 58 4.05 6.73 3.02
CA GLN A 58 4.22 5.49 3.77
C GLN A 58 3.75 4.27 2.96
N HIS A 59 4.43 3.13 3.15
CA HIS A 59 4.00 1.78 2.74
C HIS A 59 3.28 1.72 1.37
N ILE A 60 3.90 2.27 0.33
CA ILE A 60 3.37 2.19 -1.04
C ILE A 60 3.09 0.71 -1.41
N SER A 61 1.88 0.45 -1.92
CA SER A 61 1.45 -0.87 -2.35
C SER A 61 1.19 -0.99 -3.85
N SER A 62 0.79 0.12 -4.51
CA SER A 62 0.50 0.16 -5.95
C SER A 62 1.71 0.55 -6.79
N GLY A 63 1.88 -0.11 -7.93
CA GLY A 63 2.88 0.25 -8.93
C GLY A 63 2.68 1.64 -9.53
N ASN A 64 1.43 2.12 -9.64
CA ASN A 64 1.14 3.46 -10.12
C ASN A 64 1.51 4.53 -9.09
N SER A 65 1.30 4.26 -7.79
CA SER A 65 1.77 5.13 -6.71
C SER A 65 3.28 5.32 -6.79
N ARG A 66 4.04 4.25 -6.96
CA ARG A 66 5.50 4.31 -7.16
C ARG A 66 5.87 5.20 -8.35
N ARG A 67 5.14 5.12 -9.47
CA ARG A 67 5.42 5.90 -10.69
C ARG A 67 5.09 7.38 -10.55
N ALA A 68 4.21 7.77 -9.64
CA ALA A 68 3.85 9.17 -9.40
C ALA A 68 4.99 9.96 -8.71
N CYS A 69 5.71 9.35 -7.77
CA CYS A 69 6.75 10.00 -6.99
C CYS A 69 7.88 10.62 -7.84
N PRO A 70 8.56 9.87 -8.76
CA PRO A 70 9.68 10.41 -9.54
C PRO A 70 9.29 11.56 -10.46
N HIS A 71 8.05 11.63 -10.91
CA HIS A 71 7.58 12.75 -11.72
C HIS A 71 7.60 14.05 -10.92
N SER A 72 7.11 14.00 -9.70
CA SER A 72 7.05 15.16 -8.80
C SER A 72 8.43 15.57 -8.30
N GLU A 73 9.32 14.61 -8.02
CA GLU A 73 10.72 14.86 -7.66
C GLU A 73 11.47 15.61 -8.77
N LYS A 74 11.28 15.20 -10.03
CA LYS A 74 11.87 15.91 -11.21
C LYS A 74 11.41 17.35 -11.33
N LEU A 75 10.23 17.67 -10.80
CA LEU A 75 9.69 19.03 -10.73
C LEU A 75 10.16 19.81 -9.49
N GLY A 76 10.94 19.18 -8.60
CA GLY A 76 11.53 19.78 -7.42
C GLY A 76 10.75 19.56 -6.11
N ALA A 77 9.83 18.61 -6.06
CA ALA A 77 9.17 18.21 -4.81
C ALA A 77 10.12 17.39 -3.93
N ASP A 78 10.10 17.63 -2.63
CA ASP A 78 10.87 16.88 -1.62
C ASP A 78 9.99 15.71 -1.13
N ILE A 79 10.09 14.57 -1.84
CA ILE A 79 9.26 13.39 -1.61
C ILE A 79 10.14 12.18 -1.36
N HIS A 80 9.78 11.42 -0.35
CA HIS A 80 10.36 10.14 -0.01
C HIS A 80 9.28 9.07 -0.05
N ALA A 81 9.62 7.88 -0.51
CA ALA A 81 8.70 6.76 -0.61
C ALA A 81 9.17 5.60 0.26
N GLU A 82 8.21 5.00 0.97
CA GLU A 82 8.46 3.88 1.87
C GLU A 82 7.77 2.61 1.36
N ALA A 83 8.45 1.47 1.40
CA ALA A 83 7.85 0.16 1.21
C ALA A 83 7.97 -0.71 2.47
N THR A 84 7.06 -1.66 2.63
CA THR A 84 7.13 -2.66 3.70
C THR A 84 7.46 -4.04 3.13
N PRO A 85 8.15 -4.91 3.91
CA PRO A 85 8.57 -6.23 3.43
C PRO A 85 7.45 -7.05 2.79
N HIS A 86 6.26 -7.05 3.36
CA HIS A 86 5.15 -7.82 2.81
C HIS A 86 4.68 -7.34 1.43
N HIS A 87 4.82 -6.04 1.09
CA HIS A 87 4.42 -5.51 -0.22
C HIS A 87 5.39 -5.88 -1.35
N PHE A 88 6.65 -6.23 -1.05
CA PHE A 88 7.59 -6.70 -2.07
C PHE A 88 7.88 -8.20 -2.01
N THR A 89 7.33 -8.94 -1.01
CA THR A 89 7.51 -10.39 -0.90
C THR A 89 6.26 -11.19 -1.23
N LEU A 90 5.06 -10.66 -0.95
CA LEU A 90 3.78 -11.33 -1.10
C LEU A 90 2.88 -10.65 -2.13
N THR A 91 1.94 -11.39 -2.67
CA THR A 91 0.86 -10.90 -3.54
C THR A 91 -0.50 -11.15 -2.92
N GLU A 92 -1.57 -10.61 -3.54
CA GLU A 92 -2.96 -10.85 -3.13
C GLU A 92 -3.33 -12.35 -3.07
N GLU A 93 -2.61 -13.21 -3.81
CA GLU A 93 -2.82 -14.65 -3.81
C GLU A 93 -2.52 -15.30 -2.45
N ALA A 94 -1.69 -14.68 -1.62
CA ALA A 94 -1.44 -15.14 -0.25
C ALA A 94 -2.74 -15.24 0.57
N LEU A 95 -3.79 -14.49 0.21
CA LEU A 95 -5.11 -14.61 0.83
C LEU A 95 -5.80 -15.95 0.57
N LEU A 96 -5.51 -16.59 -0.55
CA LEU A 96 -6.06 -17.91 -0.89
C LEU A 96 -5.44 -19.01 -0.03
N GLU A 97 -4.18 -18.86 0.33
CA GLU A 97 -3.42 -19.83 1.13
C GLU A 97 -3.58 -19.55 2.63
N HIS A 98 -3.46 -18.30 3.05
CA HIS A 98 -3.36 -17.92 4.45
C HIS A 98 -4.62 -17.21 5.00
N GLY A 99 -5.62 -17.00 4.15
CA GLY A 99 -6.88 -16.35 4.56
C GLY A 99 -6.66 -14.99 5.20
N THR A 100 -7.33 -14.75 6.32
CA THR A 100 -7.26 -13.45 7.03
C THR A 100 -5.89 -13.13 7.63
N LEU A 101 -4.97 -14.10 7.72
CA LEU A 101 -3.59 -13.87 8.16
C LEU A 101 -2.81 -13.02 7.15
N ALA A 102 -3.16 -13.11 5.87
CA ALA A 102 -2.57 -12.30 4.79
C ALA A 102 -3.31 -10.97 4.56
N LYS A 103 -4.27 -10.60 5.41
CA LYS A 103 -4.99 -9.33 5.30
C LYS A 103 -4.12 -8.18 5.77
N MET A 104 -3.79 -7.23 4.86
CA MET A 104 -2.90 -6.09 5.10
C MET A 104 -3.62 -4.77 4.82
N ASN A 105 -3.13 -3.68 5.39
CA ASN A 105 -3.53 -2.32 5.02
C ASN A 105 -2.30 -1.40 4.88
N PRO A 106 -2.01 -0.92 3.65
CA PRO A 106 -2.67 -1.23 2.37
C PRO A 106 -2.69 -2.71 2.03
N PRO A 107 -3.63 -3.17 1.16
CA PRO A 107 -3.71 -4.58 0.79
C PRO A 107 -2.47 -5.06 0.03
N LEU A 108 -2.19 -6.36 0.13
CA LEU A 108 -1.31 -7.02 -0.83
C LEU A 108 -1.92 -6.89 -2.23
N ARG A 109 -1.12 -6.46 -3.20
CA ARG A 109 -1.55 -6.20 -4.56
C ARG A 109 -1.16 -7.33 -5.51
N THR A 110 -1.30 -7.08 -6.80
CA THR A 110 -0.96 -8.03 -7.86
C THR A 110 0.54 -8.26 -7.96
N GLU A 111 0.94 -9.33 -8.66
CA GLU A 111 2.36 -9.59 -8.97
C GLU A 111 2.99 -8.41 -9.74
N LYS A 112 2.23 -7.77 -10.64
CA LYS A 112 2.69 -6.59 -11.36
C LYS A 112 3.04 -5.44 -10.41
N ASP A 113 2.19 -5.16 -9.43
CA ASP A 113 2.47 -4.13 -8.42
C ASP A 113 3.68 -4.49 -7.58
N ARG A 114 3.78 -5.75 -7.14
CA ARG A 114 4.93 -6.24 -6.39
C ARG A 114 6.25 -6.02 -7.14
N GLN A 115 6.29 -6.33 -8.43
CA GLN A 115 7.47 -6.10 -9.26
C GLN A 115 7.81 -4.61 -9.40
N GLU A 116 6.81 -3.74 -9.49
CA GLU A 116 7.02 -2.29 -9.50
C GLU A 116 7.62 -1.78 -8.18
N ILE A 117 7.17 -2.31 -7.04
CA ILE A 117 7.76 -1.98 -5.73
C ILE A 117 9.22 -2.44 -5.66
N ILE A 118 9.52 -3.67 -6.10
CA ILE A 118 10.91 -4.19 -6.17
C ILE A 118 11.77 -3.30 -7.08
N GLN A 119 11.23 -2.89 -8.23
CA GLN A 119 11.95 -2.00 -9.13
C GLN A 119 12.20 -0.63 -8.49
N GLY A 120 11.22 -0.10 -7.74
CA GLY A 120 11.38 1.15 -7.01
C GLY A 120 12.48 1.10 -5.96
N LEU A 121 12.62 -0.02 -5.25
CA LEU A 121 13.71 -0.25 -4.31
C LEU A 121 15.08 -0.36 -5.02
N LYS A 122 15.13 -0.92 -6.23
CA LYS A 122 16.38 -1.06 -7.01
C LYS A 122 16.86 0.25 -7.60
N ASP A 123 15.95 1.09 -8.08
CA ASP A 123 16.29 2.35 -8.75
C ASP A 123 16.28 3.57 -7.83
N GLY A 124 15.97 3.36 -6.54
CA GLY A 124 15.96 4.40 -5.51
C GLY A 124 14.72 5.29 -5.52
N THR A 125 13.70 5.00 -6.34
CA THR A 125 12.39 5.69 -6.26
C THR A 125 11.70 5.43 -4.93
N ILE A 126 11.92 4.26 -4.34
CA ILE A 126 11.54 3.92 -2.98
C ILE A 126 12.82 3.86 -2.18
N ASP A 127 13.04 4.81 -1.31
CA ASP A 127 14.29 5.03 -0.58
C ASP A 127 14.22 4.57 0.89
N LEU A 128 13.02 4.20 1.37
CA LEU A 128 12.81 3.75 2.73
C LEU A 128 12.18 2.35 2.78
N ILE A 129 12.66 1.52 3.69
CA ILE A 129 12.02 0.25 4.07
C ILE A 129 11.62 0.36 5.53
N ALA A 130 10.31 0.29 5.80
CA ALA A 130 9.81 0.30 7.15
C ALA A 130 9.09 -1.00 7.48
N HIS A 131 9.36 -1.48 8.67
CA HIS A 131 8.67 -2.62 9.23
C HIS A 131 7.80 -2.13 10.38
N ARG A 132 6.49 -2.16 10.18
CA ARG A 132 5.51 -1.86 11.23
C ARG A 132 4.76 -3.14 11.60
N PRO A 133 5.34 -4.03 12.41
CA PRO A 133 4.64 -5.23 12.83
C PRO A 133 3.51 -4.80 13.76
N ARG A 134 2.30 -4.78 13.25
CA ARG A 134 1.13 -4.83 14.09
C ARG A 134 0.90 -6.29 14.42
N ILE A 135 1.53 -6.76 15.50
CA ILE A 135 1.35 -8.13 15.97
C ILE A 135 -0.09 -8.28 16.44
N HIS A 136 -0.88 -9.03 15.69
CA HIS A 136 -2.18 -9.49 16.11
C HIS A 136 -2.09 -10.97 16.47
N THR A 137 -2.66 -11.35 17.60
CA THR A 137 -2.77 -12.78 17.94
C THR A 137 -3.63 -13.49 16.90
N VAL A 138 -3.35 -14.76 16.65
CA VAL A 138 -4.12 -15.62 15.72
C VAL A 138 -5.62 -15.50 15.98
N LEU A 139 -6.04 -15.46 17.25
CA LEU A 139 -7.45 -15.32 17.64
C LEU A 139 -8.11 -14.03 17.15
N LYS A 140 -7.37 -12.93 16.97
CA LYS A 140 -7.92 -11.68 16.43
C LYS A 140 -8.12 -11.74 14.91
N LYS A 141 -7.42 -12.62 14.21
CA LYS A 141 -7.49 -12.73 12.75
C LYS A 141 -8.43 -13.82 12.23
N ILE A 142 -8.90 -14.72 13.10
CA ILE A 142 -9.81 -15.82 12.75
C ILE A 142 -11.27 -15.40 12.50
N PRO A 143 -11.84 -14.32 13.09
CA PRO A 143 -13.23 -13.96 12.83
C PRO A 143 -13.48 -13.51 11.39
N ALA A 144 -14.74 -13.62 10.98
CA ALA A 144 -15.24 -13.37 9.64
C ALA A 144 -14.51 -12.22 8.91
N SER A 145 -14.12 -12.52 7.72
CA SER A 145 -13.16 -11.82 6.86
C SER A 145 -13.18 -10.28 6.87
N HIS A 146 -14.36 -9.66 6.84
CA HIS A 146 -14.47 -8.20 6.74
C HIS A 146 -14.16 -7.44 8.04
N ARG A 147 -14.16 -8.12 9.18
CA ARG A 147 -13.86 -7.53 10.51
C ARG A 147 -12.50 -7.89 11.06
N SER A 148 -11.75 -8.72 10.34
CA SER A 148 -10.40 -9.11 10.77
C SER A 148 -9.44 -7.93 10.62
N PRO A 149 -8.60 -7.63 11.63
CA PRO A 149 -7.63 -6.56 11.52
C PRO A 149 -6.56 -6.88 10.48
N SER A 150 -5.99 -5.84 9.87
CA SER A 150 -4.84 -5.97 8.96
C SER A 150 -3.52 -6.02 9.75
N GLY A 151 -2.55 -6.72 9.20
CA GLY A 151 -1.20 -6.84 9.77
C GLY A 151 -0.66 -8.28 9.72
N ILE A 152 0.63 -8.44 9.91
CA ILE A 152 1.31 -9.74 9.97
C ILE A 152 1.19 -10.32 11.38
N THR A 153 0.97 -11.64 11.49
CA THR A 153 1.08 -12.37 12.77
C THR A 153 2.48 -12.87 12.98
#